data_2c1564e318167f205c81087ec2730fed
#
_entry.id   2c1564e318167f205c81087ec2730fed
#
_cell.length_a   1.000
_cell.length_b   1.000
_cell.length_c   1.000
_cell.angle_alpha   90.00
_cell.angle_beta   90.00
_cell.angle_gamma   90.00
#
_symmetry.space_group_name_H-M   'P 1'
#
loop_
_entity.id
_entity.type
_entity.pdbx_description
1 polymer ?
#
loop_
_entity_poly.entity_id
_entity_poly.type
_entity_poly.pdbx_seq_one_letter_code
_entity_poly.pdbx_strand_id
1 'polypeptide(L)'
;MINLTPRLLKTAELITPCKKLADIGTDHAYIPVYALQNALAETVVASDINEGPLNNAAKTVKQYGFEDRVVLRLSDGLENIEETEADAVVIAGMGGELIAKIIGDAPWLKNNKQIIMQPMTHFEDLRAFLCDNGYKITKETVVREGKRLYLALSAEYTEEEANFGEWYFYVGNLIYSNNPDEIEFCNKIVSRLEKKYTALINSGYDANKIGKILEEIKYEQAKRNI
;
A
#
# COMPACT_ATOMS: atom_id res chain seq x y z
N MET A 1 -19.44 -16.03 4.06
CA MET A 1 -18.35 -15.26 3.44
C MET A 1 -18.00 -14.11 4.37
N ILE A 2 -16.73 -13.82 4.56
CA ILE A 2 -16.32 -12.71 5.42
C ILE A 2 -16.61 -11.38 4.71
N ASN A 3 -17.08 -10.37 5.48
CA ASN A 3 -17.28 -9.02 4.95
C ASN A 3 -16.08 -8.14 5.32
N LEU A 4 -15.38 -7.65 4.33
CA LEU A 4 -14.32 -6.67 4.51
C LEU A 4 -14.90 -5.24 4.51
N THR A 5 -14.25 -4.34 5.23
CA THR A 5 -14.49 -2.91 5.03
C THR A 5 -14.06 -2.49 3.62
N PRO A 6 -14.60 -1.40 3.06
CA PRO A 6 -14.22 -0.96 1.70
C PRO A 6 -12.71 -0.86 1.49
N ARG A 7 -11.98 -0.37 2.49
CA ARG A 7 -10.52 -0.24 2.48
C ARG A 7 -9.83 -1.59 2.35
N LEU A 8 -10.17 -2.56 3.19
CA LEU A 8 -9.57 -3.89 3.16
C LEU A 8 -9.99 -4.68 1.91
N LEU A 9 -11.23 -4.52 1.47
CA LEU A 9 -11.70 -5.14 0.23
C LEU A 9 -10.89 -4.65 -0.97
N LYS A 10 -10.72 -3.33 -1.10
CA LYS A 10 -9.97 -2.75 -2.20
C LYS A 10 -8.49 -3.15 -2.17
N THR A 11 -7.91 -3.33 -0.99
CA THR A 11 -6.55 -3.88 -0.84
C THR A 11 -6.49 -5.34 -1.30
N ALA A 12 -7.45 -6.17 -0.87
CA ALA A 12 -7.49 -7.58 -1.24
C ALA A 12 -7.75 -7.80 -2.75
N GLU A 13 -8.51 -6.91 -3.41
CA GLU A 13 -8.74 -6.95 -4.86
C GLU A 13 -7.47 -6.72 -5.71
N LEU A 14 -6.39 -6.20 -5.11
CA LEU A 14 -5.10 -6.05 -5.78
C LEU A 14 -4.27 -7.34 -5.77
N ILE A 15 -4.65 -8.34 -4.97
CA ILE A 15 -3.94 -9.62 -4.91
C ILE A 15 -4.12 -10.36 -6.23
N THR A 16 -3.03 -10.64 -6.92
CA THR A 16 -3.01 -11.59 -8.02
C THR A 16 -3.06 -13.01 -7.45
N PRO A 17 -3.91 -13.92 -7.96
CA PRO A 17 -3.98 -15.27 -7.44
C PRO A 17 -2.60 -15.94 -7.36
N CYS A 18 -2.27 -16.48 -6.19
CA CYS A 18 -0.98 -17.06 -5.87
C CYS A 18 -1.14 -18.34 -5.01
N LYS A 19 -0.05 -19.10 -4.82
CA LYS A 19 -0.10 -20.25 -3.92
C LYS A 19 0.04 -19.84 -2.46
N LYS A 20 0.97 -18.94 -2.18
CA LYS A 20 1.35 -18.56 -0.83
C LYS A 20 1.25 -17.04 -0.64
N LEU A 21 0.45 -16.62 0.31
CA LEU A 21 0.28 -15.22 0.68
C LEU A 21 0.84 -14.99 2.08
N ALA A 22 1.55 -13.87 2.28
CA ALA A 22 1.87 -13.38 3.62
C ALA A 22 1.07 -12.11 3.90
N ASP A 23 0.40 -12.03 5.07
CA ASP A 23 -0.32 -10.85 5.55
C ASP A 23 0.36 -10.32 6.81
N ILE A 24 0.95 -9.14 6.71
CA ILE A 24 1.82 -8.54 7.72
C ILE A 24 1.07 -7.47 8.51
N GLY A 25 1.03 -7.63 9.84
CA GLY A 25 0.17 -6.83 10.71
C GLY A 25 -1.29 -7.24 10.57
N THR A 26 -1.53 -8.54 10.63
CA THR A 26 -2.81 -9.15 10.25
C THR A 26 -3.99 -8.78 11.14
N ASP A 27 -3.75 -8.39 12.41
CA ASP A 27 -4.70 -8.05 13.46
C ASP A 27 -5.81 -9.10 13.63
N HIS A 28 -6.74 -9.22 12.70
CA HIS A 28 -7.89 -10.13 12.77
C HIS A 28 -7.91 -11.22 11.68
N ALA A 29 -6.89 -11.35 10.84
CA ALA A 29 -6.84 -12.26 9.68
C ALA A 29 -8.01 -12.11 8.68
N TYR A 30 -8.54 -10.89 8.54
CA TYR A 30 -9.66 -10.66 7.62
C TYR A 30 -9.25 -10.81 6.16
N ILE A 31 -8.09 -10.25 5.75
CA ILE A 31 -7.56 -10.42 4.39
C ILE A 31 -7.18 -11.89 4.13
N PRO A 32 -6.47 -12.60 5.02
CA PRO A 32 -6.23 -14.04 4.92
C PRO A 32 -7.49 -14.86 4.62
N VAL A 33 -8.51 -14.71 5.45
CA VAL A 33 -9.77 -15.47 5.27
C VAL A 33 -10.46 -15.10 3.95
N TYR A 34 -10.51 -13.82 3.60
CA TYR A 34 -11.07 -13.38 2.32
C TYR A 34 -10.30 -13.97 1.12
N ALA A 35 -8.98 -13.95 1.15
CA ALA A 35 -8.13 -14.48 0.09
C ALA A 35 -8.38 -15.98 -0.11
N LEU A 36 -8.47 -16.76 0.98
CA LEU A 36 -8.76 -18.18 0.92
C LEU A 36 -10.18 -18.49 0.40
N GLN A 37 -11.19 -17.70 0.80
CA GLN A 37 -12.58 -17.88 0.35
C GLN A 37 -12.78 -17.56 -1.14
N ASN A 38 -11.96 -16.66 -1.69
CA ASN A 38 -12.04 -16.24 -3.08
C ASN A 38 -10.97 -16.87 -3.98
N ALA A 39 -10.28 -17.92 -3.49
CA ALA A 39 -9.20 -18.61 -4.21
C ALA A 39 -8.09 -17.68 -4.72
N LEU A 40 -7.82 -16.57 -3.99
CA LEU A 40 -6.70 -15.68 -4.25
C LEU A 40 -5.38 -16.25 -3.66
N ALA A 41 -5.47 -17.15 -2.69
CA ALA A 41 -4.33 -17.88 -2.15
C ALA A 41 -4.72 -19.33 -1.82
N GLU A 42 -3.74 -20.25 -1.87
CA GLU A 42 -3.93 -21.64 -1.39
C GLU A 42 -3.64 -21.73 0.10
N THR A 43 -2.59 -21.07 0.58
CA THR A 43 -2.19 -20.97 1.99
C THR A 43 -1.77 -19.57 2.35
N VAL A 44 -1.85 -19.22 3.63
CA VAL A 44 -1.49 -17.89 4.13
C VAL A 44 -0.62 -17.99 5.37
N VAL A 45 0.45 -17.20 5.44
CA VAL A 45 1.12 -16.87 6.70
C VAL A 45 0.60 -15.50 7.14
N ALA A 46 -0.05 -15.45 8.30
CA ALA A 46 -0.58 -14.22 8.88
C ALA A 46 0.23 -13.85 10.11
N SER A 47 0.89 -12.71 10.10
CA SER A 47 1.80 -12.31 11.16
C SER A 47 1.42 -10.99 11.82
N ASP A 48 1.81 -10.84 13.07
CA ASP A 48 1.74 -9.59 13.83
C ASP A 48 2.90 -9.55 14.83
N ILE A 49 3.31 -8.36 15.24
CA ILE A 49 4.33 -8.16 16.26
C ILE A 49 3.82 -8.46 17.69
N ASN A 50 2.51 -8.50 17.87
CA ASN A 50 1.85 -8.69 19.15
C ASN A 50 1.01 -9.97 19.19
N GLU A 51 1.00 -10.66 20.33
CA GLU A 51 0.19 -11.86 20.54
C GLU A 51 -1.33 -11.58 20.57
N GLY A 52 -1.75 -10.40 21.03
CA GLY A 52 -3.17 -10.03 21.10
C GLY A 52 -3.89 -10.08 19.74
N PRO A 53 -3.39 -9.39 18.72
CA PRO A 53 -3.83 -9.51 17.34
C PRO A 53 -3.83 -10.95 16.82
N LEU A 54 -2.77 -11.73 17.05
CA LEU A 54 -2.70 -13.12 16.62
C LEU A 54 -3.78 -13.99 17.29
N ASN A 55 -4.11 -13.73 18.55
CA ASN A 55 -5.21 -14.41 19.21
C ASN A 55 -6.58 -14.07 18.61
N ASN A 56 -6.78 -12.85 18.12
CA ASN A 56 -7.98 -12.47 17.38
C ASN A 56 -7.99 -13.13 16.00
N ALA A 57 -6.86 -13.14 15.29
CA ALA A 57 -6.69 -13.83 14.02
C ALA A 57 -7.04 -15.33 14.15
N ALA A 58 -6.55 -16.01 15.19
CA ALA A 58 -6.86 -17.43 15.47
C ALA A 58 -8.37 -17.69 15.60
N LYS A 59 -9.09 -16.80 16.30
CA LYS A 59 -10.56 -16.91 16.43
C LYS A 59 -11.25 -16.80 15.08
N THR A 60 -10.84 -15.84 14.26
CA THR A 60 -11.40 -15.64 12.92
C THR A 60 -11.08 -16.83 12.01
N VAL A 61 -9.84 -17.26 11.95
CA VAL A 61 -9.42 -18.41 11.15
C VAL A 61 -10.23 -19.65 11.51
N LYS A 62 -10.38 -19.94 12.81
CA LYS A 62 -11.19 -21.05 13.32
C LYS A 62 -12.68 -20.90 12.99
N GLN A 63 -13.23 -19.70 13.13
CA GLN A 63 -14.64 -19.41 12.80
C GLN A 63 -14.99 -19.75 11.35
N TYR A 64 -14.02 -19.57 10.44
CA TYR A 64 -14.20 -19.83 9.02
C TYR A 64 -13.64 -21.17 8.53
N GLY A 65 -13.04 -21.98 9.41
CA GLY A 65 -12.56 -23.35 9.14
C GLY A 65 -11.32 -23.38 8.25
N PHE A 66 -10.36 -22.48 8.49
CA PHE A 66 -9.12 -22.39 7.71
C PHE A 66 -7.85 -22.68 8.53
N GLU A 67 -7.97 -23.37 9.69
CA GLU A 67 -6.84 -23.68 10.57
C GLU A 67 -5.72 -24.42 9.85
N ASP A 68 -6.05 -25.29 8.92
CA ASP A 68 -5.07 -26.07 8.14
C ASP A 68 -4.41 -25.28 7.01
N ARG A 69 -4.88 -24.07 6.71
CA ARG A 69 -4.41 -23.24 5.59
C ARG A 69 -3.82 -21.89 6.01
N VAL A 70 -3.92 -21.54 7.29
CA VAL A 70 -3.38 -20.29 7.84
C VAL A 70 -2.38 -20.61 8.94
N VAL A 71 -1.13 -20.18 8.75
CA VAL A 71 -0.10 -20.21 9.79
C VAL A 71 -0.07 -18.85 10.47
N LEU A 72 -0.28 -18.82 11.78
CA LEU A 72 -0.14 -17.59 12.58
C LEU A 72 1.27 -17.49 13.13
N ARG A 73 1.90 -16.31 13.00
CA ARG A 73 3.31 -16.12 13.36
C ARG A 73 3.56 -14.79 14.06
N LEU A 74 4.26 -14.85 15.19
CA LEU A 74 4.78 -13.64 15.83
C LEU A 74 6.02 -13.18 15.06
N SER A 75 5.95 -11.95 14.48
CA SER A 75 7.02 -11.38 13.66
C SER A 75 7.00 -9.87 13.67
N ASP A 76 8.16 -9.23 13.77
CA ASP A 76 8.31 -7.81 13.45
C ASP A 76 8.48 -7.69 11.93
N GLY A 77 7.43 -7.18 11.26
CA GLY A 77 7.40 -7.16 9.80
C GLY A 77 7.62 -8.56 9.20
N LEU A 78 8.64 -8.68 8.35
CA LEU A 78 9.00 -9.90 7.61
C LEU A 78 10.16 -10.69 8.25
N GLU A 79 10.64 -10.33 9.44
CA GLU A 79 11.84 -10.95 10.04
C GLU A 79 11.73 -12.47 10.20
N ASN A 80 10.54 -12.97 10.56
CA ASN A 80 10.29 -14.39 10.76
C ASN A 80 9.51 -15.04 9.60
N ILE A 81 9.49 -14.41 8.41
CA ILE A 81 8.85 -14.94 7.21
C ILE A 81 9.94 -15.27 6.17
N GLU A 82 9.98 -16.53 5.75
CA GLU A 82 10.94 -16.98 4.77
C GLU A 82 10.46 -16.67 3.34
N GLU A 83 11.39 -16.43 2.42
CA GLU A 83 11.11 -16.20 1.00
C GLU A 83 10.21 -17.27 0.38
N THR A 84 10.41 -18.52 0.79
CA THR A 84 9.68 -19.68 0.27
C THR A 84 8.24 -19.77 0.77
N GLU A 85 7.85 -18.94 1.74
CA GLU A 85 6.52 -18.92 2.35
C GLU A 85 5.57 -17.88 1.71
N ALA A 86 6.07 -17.04 0.79
CA ALA A 86 5.26 -16.01 0.15
C ALA A 86 5.57 -15.83 -1.34
N ASP A 87 4.55 -15.90 -2.18
CA ASP A 87 4.57 -15.44 -3.58
C ASP A 87 4.11 -13.97 -3.65
N ALA A 88 3.20 -13.61 -2.74
CA ALA A 88 2.71 -12.25 -2.57
C ALA A 88 2.67 -11.85 -1.09
N VAL A 89 2.86 -10.55 -0.81
CA VAL A 89 2.87 -10.00 0.54
C VAL A 89 1.88 -8.85 0.62
N VAL A 90 1.04 -8.84 1.65
CA VAL A 90 0.15 -7.73 1.99
C VAL A 90 0.66 -7.03 3.24
N ILE A 91 0.79 -5.70 3.17
CA ILE A 91 1.16 -4.83 4.30
C ILE A 91 0.13 -3.70 4.36
N ALA A 92 -0.88 -3.82 5.22
CA ALA A 92 -2.01 -2.92 5.25
C ALA A 92 -2.21 -2.23 6.61
N GLY A 93 -2.70 -0.99 6.59
CA GLY A 93 -3.06 -0.27 7.83
C GLY A 93 -1.89 0.37 8.56
N MET A 94 -0.74 0.50 7.93
CA MET A 94 0.50 1.06 8.52
C MET A 94 0.87 2.40 7.89
N GLY A 95 1.76 3.16 8.55
CA GLY A 95 2.37 4.35 7.93
C GLY A 95 3.29 3.97 6.76
N GLY A 96 3.37 4.83 5.73
CA GLY A 96 4.20 4.57 4.55
C GLY A 96 5.68 4.37 4.88
N GLU A 97 6.21 5.11 5.84
CA GLU A 97 7.61 4.94 6.32
C GLU A 97 7.85 3.56 6.93
N LEU A 98 6.88 3.04 7.72
CA LEU A 98 6.98 1.70 8.31
C LEU A 98 6.88 0.62 7.21
N ILE A 99 5.98 0.78 6.25
CA ILE A 99 5.88 -0.14 5.10
C ILE A 99 7.20 -0.16 4.33
N ALA A 100 7.76 1.01 4.03
CA ALA A 100 9.06 1.14 3.35
C ALA A 100 10.19 0.43 4.12
N LYS A 101 10.23 0.61 5.46
CA LYS A 101 11.20 -0.10 6.31
C LYS A 101 11.03 -1.61 6.21
N ILE A 102 9.81 -2.14 6.37
CA ILE A 102 9.54 -3.59 6.29
C ILE A 102 9.98 -4.17 4.94
N ILE A 103 9.73 -3.46 3.84
CA ILE A 103 10.17 -3.88 2.49
C ILE A 103 11.69 -3.84 2.39
N GLY A 104 12.33 -2.78 2.90
CA GLY A 104 13.78 -2.62 2.87
C GLY A 104 14.53 -3.69 3.67
N ASP A 105 13.95 -4.14 4.78
CA ASP A 105 14.52 -5.18 5.65
C ASP A 105 14.38 -6.59 5.05
N ALA A 106 13.59 -6.77 3.98
CA ALA A 106 13.34 -8.05 3.32
C ALA A 106 13.81 -8.07 1.85
N PRO A 107 15.12 -8.12 1.57
CA PRO A 107 15.66 -8.04 0.20
C PRO A 107 15.17 -9.16 -0.74
N TRP A 108 14.68 -10.28 -0.20
CA TRP A 108 14.10 -11.36 -0.98
C TRP A 108 12.78 -10.97 -1.68
N LEU A 109 12.14 -9.87 -1.29
CA LEU A 109 10.98 -9.33 -2.01
C LEU A 109 11.30 -8.93 -3.45
N LYS A 110 12.58 -8.77 -3.79
CA LYS A 110 13.05 -8.52 -5.16
C LYS A 110 12.96 -9.76 -6.07
N ASN A 111 12.73 -10.94 -5.51
CA ASN A 111 12.68 -12.19 -6.25
C ASN A 111 11.25 -12.51 -6.75
N ASN A 112 10.75 -11.70 -7.70
CA ASN A 112 9.44 -11.89 -8.34
C ASN A 112 8.26 -11.97 -7.34
N LYS A 113 8.28 -11.15 -6.31
CA LYS A 113 7.19 -11.07 -5.35
C LYS A 113 6.27 -9.90 -5.66
N GLN A 114 4.96 -10.12 -5.57
CA GLN A 114 3.98 -9.05 -5.56
C GLN A 114 3.88 -8.46 -4.15
N ILE A 115 3.93 -7.13 -4.03
CA ILE A 115 3.77 -6.43 -2.75
C ILE A 115 2.51 -5.58 -2.83
N ILE A 116 1.52 -5.88 -2.00
CA ILE A 116 0.27 -5.13 -1.89
C ILE A 116 0.33 -4.29 -0.62
N MET A 117 0.12 -3.01 -0.75
CA MET A 117 0.30 -2.05 0.34
C MET A 117 -0.92 -1.16 0.51
N GLN A 118 -1.25 -0.87 1.77
CA GLN A 118 -2.28 0.11 2.09
C GLN A 118 -1.73 1.07 3.15
N PRO A 119 -1.05 2.15 2.72
CA PRO A 119 -0.53 3.16 3.62
C PRO A 119 -1.66 4.01 4.22
N MET A 120 -1.56 4.33 5.52
CA MET A 120 -2.47 5.23 6.22
C MET A 120 -2.00 6.69 6.17
N THR A 121 -0.69 6.88 6.08
CA THR A 121 0.00 8.18 6.07
C THR A 121 1.29 8.04 5.27
N HIS A 122 1.99 9.15 4.95
CA HIS A 122 3.32 9.15 4.33
C HIS A 122 3.40 8.34 3.03
N PHE A 123 2.37 8.43 2.19
CA PHE A 123 2.34 7.69 0.92
C PHE A 123 3.33 8.27 -0.09
N GLU A 124 3.69 9.54 0.01
CA GLU A 124 4.75 10.16 -0.78
C GLU A 124 6.12 9.53 -0.49
N ASP A 125 6.44 9.27 0.79
CA ASP A 125 7.70 8.66 1.20
C ASP A 125 7.76 7.18 0.76
N LEU A 126 6.62 6.47 0.84
CA LEU A 126 6.53 5.10 0.34
C LEU A 126 6.76 5.02 -1.17
N ARG A 127 6.12 5.90 -1.97
CA ARG A 127 6.33 5.91 -3.43
C ARG A 127 7.77 6.26 -3.79
N ALA A 128 8.38 7.24 -3.11
CA ALA A 128 9.79 7.57 -3.31
C ALA A 128 10.68 6.36 -3.02
N PHE A 129 10.49 5.70 -1.86
CA PHE A 129 11.23 4.50 -1.51
C PHE A 129 11.10 3.40 -2.57
N LEU A 130 9.89 3.12 -3.06
CA LEU A 130 9.67 2.10 -4.08
C LEU A 130 10.43 2.42 -5.36
N CYS A 131 10.32 3.66 -5.86
CA CYS A 131 11.01 4.10 -7.07
C CYS A 131 12.54 4.02 -6.91
N ASP A 132 13.07 4.55 -5.79
CA ASP A 132 14.51 4.60 -5.53
C ASP A 132 15.14 3.21 -5.34
N ASN A 133 14.33 2.18 -5.03
CA ASN A 133 14.78 0.81 -4.81
C ASN A 133 14.43 -0.17 -5.95
N GLY A 134 13.98 0.35 -7.12
CA GLY A 134 13.73 -0.45 -8.32
C GLY A 134 12.39 -1.19 -8.32
N TYR A 135 11.44 -0.78 -7.47
CA TYR A 135 10.08 -1.31 -7.49
C TYR A 135 9.18 -0.47 -8.39
N LYS A 136 8.46 -1.12 -9.27
CA LYS A 136 7.45 -0.51 -10.13
C LYS A 136 6.07 -0.65 -9.52
N ILE A 137 5.37 0.45 -9.33
CA ILE A 137 3.95 0.43 -8.94
C ILE A 137 3.14 -0.05 -10.15
N THR A 138 2.58 -1.25 -10.04
CA THR A 138 1.83 -1.91 -11.13
C THR A 138 0.36 -1.51 -11.12
N LYS A 139 -0.21 -1.26 -9.94
CA LYS A 139 -1.58 -0.79 -9.76
C LYS A 139 -1.66 0.12 -8.56
N GLU A 140 -2.49 1.13 -8.65
CA GLU A 140 -2.89 1.94 -7.50
C GLU A 140 -4.34 2.37 -7.65
N THR A 141 -5.03 2.53 -6.54
CA THR A 141 -6.44 2.92 -6.50
C THR A 141 -6.79 3.57 -5.18
N VAL A 142 -7.86 4.34 -5.19
CA VAL A 142 -8.41 4.96 -3.98
C VAL A 142 -9.83 4.48 -3.74
N VAL A 143 -10.16 4.26 -2.49
CA VAL A 143 -11.51 3.88 -2.06
C VAL A 143 -11.98 4.75 -0.92
N ARG A 144 -13.27 5.07 -0.94
CA ARG A 144 -13.94 5.81 0.13
C ARG A 144 -14.46 4.85 1.20
N GLU A 145 -14.11 5.16 2.46
CA GLU A 145 -14.70 4.53 3.63
C GLU A 145 -15.19 5.62 4.60
N GLY A 146 -16.47 5.77 4.72
CA GLY A 146 -17.08 6.90 5.43
C GLY A 146 -16.70 8.25 4.81
N LYS A 147 -16.03 9.12 5.58
CA LYS A 147 -15.55 10.44 5.11
C LYS A 147 -14.10 10.43 4.65
N ARG A 148 -13.40 9.31 4.72
CA ARG A 148 -11.98 9.21 4.41
C ARG A 148 -11.75 8.52 3.08
N LEU A 149 -10.66 8.90 2.43
CA LEU A 149 -10.14 8.27 1.21
C LEU A 149 -8.88 7.52 1.58
N TYR A 150 -8.77 6.29 1.11
CA TYR A 150 -7.65 5.41 1.38
C TYR A 150 -7.01 4.95 0.09
N LEU A 151 -5.69 5.10 0.01
CA LEU A 151 -4.88 4.60 -1.08
C LEU A 151 -4.59 3.11 -0.83
N ALA A 152 -4.68 2.29 -1.89
CA ALA A 152 -4.10 0.96 -1.96
C ALA A 152 -3.26 0.86 -3.23
N LEU A 153 -2.13 0.18 -3.17
CA LEU A 153 -1.22 0.03 -4.30
C LEU A 153 -0.55 -1.35 -4.30
N SER A 154 -0.16 -1.79 -5.49
CA SER A 154 0.61 -3.01 -5.72
C SER A 154 1.88 -2.65 -6.46
N ALA A 155 3.00 -3.27 -6.07
CA ALA A 155 4.29 -3.08 -6.71
C ALA A 155 5.02 -4.42 -6.87
N GLU A 156 5.94 -4.44 -7.82
CA GLU A 156 6.84 -5.54 -8.11
C GLU A 156 8.24 -4.99 -8.40
N TYR A 157 9.26 -5.77 -8.09
CA TYR A 157 10.63 -5.39 -8.42
C TYR A 157 10.92 -5.63 -9.91
N THR A 158 11.48 -4.64 -10.60
CA THR A 158 11.75 -4.71 -12.05
C THR A 158 13.18 -4.34 -12.44
N GLU A 159 14.01 -3.88 -11.52
CA GLU A 159 15.32 -3.24 -11.79
C GLU A 159 15.26 -1.98 -12.66
N GLU A 160 14.08 -1.60 -13.14
CA GLU A 160 13.93 -0.40 -13.95
C GLU A 160 14.02 0.84 -13.07
N GLU A 161 14.92 1.75 -13.41
CA GLU A 161 14.94 3.07 -12.79
C GLU A 161 13.66 3.82 -13.19
N ALA A 162 12.83 4.14 -12.23
CA ALA A 162 11.65 4.97 -12.44
C ALA A 162 12.09 6.42 -12.62
N ASN A 163 12.14 6.90 -13.85
CA ASN A 163 12.49 8.28 -14.17
C ASN A 163 11.24 9.19 -14.15
N PHE A 164 10.64 9.33 -12.95
CA PHE A 164 9.53 10.24 -12.72
C PHE A 164 10.01 11.54 -12.07
N GLY A 165 9.34 12.66 -12.35
CA GLY A 165 9.50 13.89 -11.59
C GLY A 165 9.02 13.71 -10.13
N GLU A 166 9.45 14.57 -9.21
CA GLU A 166 9.06 14.49 -7.79
C GLU A 166 7.53 14.55 -7.58
N TRP A 167 6.79 15.12 -8.51
CA TRP A 167 5.31 15.16 -8.53
C TRP A 167 4.68 13.77 -8.39
N TYR A 168 5.32 12.73 -8.97
CA TYR A 168 4.82 11.36 -8.97
C TYR A 168 4.71 10.78 -7.56
N PHE A 169 5.63 11.11 -6.67
CA PHE A 169 5.59 10.62 -5.30
C PHE A 169 4.33 11.09 -4.55
N TYR A 170 3.79 12.24 -4.91
CA TYR A 170 2.59 12.81 -4.28
C TYR A 170 1.30 12.24 -4.85
N VAL A 171 1.14 12.19 -6.16
CA VAL A 171 -0.14 11.87 -6.80
C VAL A 171 -0.13 10.56 -7.61
N GLY A 172 1.05 10.03 -7.96
CA GLY A 172 1.18 8.79 -8.72
C GLY A 172 0.46 8.84 -10.07
N ASN A 173 0.11 7.67 -10.59
CA ASN A 173 -0.70 7.54 -11.80
C ASN A 173 -2.18 7.91 -11.58
N LEU A 174 -2.61 8.11 -10.33
CA LEU A 174 -3.97 8.57 -10.00
C LEU A 174 -4.32 9.90 -10.65
N ILE A 175 -3.31 10.71 -10.97
CA ILE A 175 -3.48 12.01 -11.65
C ILE A 175 -4.19 11.87 -13.01
N TYR A 176 -4.06 10.72 -13.66
CA TYR A 176 -4.68 10.43 -14.96
C TYR A 176 -6.03 9.73 -14.85
N SER A 177 -6.49 9.43 -13.61
CA SER A 177 -7.74 8.71 -13.39
C SER A 177 -8.98 9.55 -13.65
N ASN A 178 -10.06 8.86 -14.08
CA ASN A 178 -11.41 9.43 -14.18
C ASN A 178 -12.30 9.04 -12.99
N ASN A 179 -11.79 8.27 -12.03
CA ASN A 179 -12.53 7.90 -10.83
C ASN A 179 -12.71 9.11 -9.90
N PRO A 180 -13.93 9.47 -9.49
CA PRO A 180 -14.18 10.62 -8.62
C PRO A 180 -13.41 10.60 -7.29
N ASP A 181 -13.25 9.42 -6.67
CA ASP A 181 -12.53 9.29 -5.40
C ASP A 181 -11.03 9.50 -5.57
N GLU A 182 -10.45 9.05 -6.69
CA GLU A 182 -9.04 9.25 -7.02
C GLU A 182 -8.74 10.71 -7.37
N ILE A 183 -9.65 11.35 -8.11
CA ILE A 183 -9.58 12.80 -8.38
C ILE A 183 -9.62 13.60 -7.09
N GLU A 184 -10.59 13.30 -6.20
CA GLU A 184 -10.71 13.99 -4.92
C GLU A 184 -9.47 13.78 -4.04
N PHE A 185 -8.91 12.58 -4.05
CA PHE A 185 -7.67 12.27 -3.33
C PHE A 185 -6.51 13.13 -3.82
N CYS A 186 -6.29 13.19 -5.14
CA CYS A 186 -5.26 14.06 -5.74
C CYS A 186 -5.49 15.54 -5.40
N ASN A 187 -6.74 16.03 -5.50
CA ASN A 187 -7.06 17.41 -5.16
C ASN A 187 -6.79 17.74 -3.69
N LYS A 188 -7.03 16.81 -2.77
CA LYS A 188 -6.68 16.99 -1.34
C LYS A 188 -5.17 17.10 -1.14
N ILE A 189 -4.38 16.31 -1.88
CA ILE A 189 -2.91 16.40 -1.82
C ILE A 189 -2.44 17.75 -2.36
N VAL A 190 -2.92 18.16 -3.53
CA VAL A 190 -2.58 19.45 -4.12
C VAL A 190 -2.91 20.60 -3.15
N SER A 191 -4.12 20.59 -2.57
CA SER A 191 -4.54 21.61 -1.61
C SER A 191 -3.66 21.64 -0.35
N ARG A 192 -3.17 20.47 0.11
CA ARG A 192 -2.21 20.38 1.21
C ARG A 192 -0.86 21.01 0.82
N LEU A 193 -0.37 20.73 -0.37
CA LEU A 193 0.87 21.30 -0.89
C LEU A 193 0.78 22.81 -1.07
N GLU A 194 -0.34 23.33 -1.61
CA GLU A 194 -0.58 24.76 -1.78
C GLU A 194 -0.60 25.51 -0.43
N LYS A 195 -1.24 24.93 0.58
CA LYS A 195 -1.23 25.48 1.94
C LYS A 195 0.18 25.51 2.52
N LYS A 196 0.97 24.42 2.34
CA LYS A 196 2.35 24.37 2.79
C LYS A 196 3.23 25.38 2.06
N TYR A 197 3.06 25.51 0.74
CA TYR A 197 3.74 26.51 -0.08
C TYR A 197 3.49 27.93 0.45
N THR A 198 2.22 28.29 0.61
CA THR A 198 1.81 29.61 1.11
C THR A 198 2.37 29.90 2.52
N ALA A 199 2.34 28.91 3.41
CA ALA A 199 2.86 29.05 4.77
C ALA A 199 4.37 29.30 4.76
N LEU A 200 5.15 28.60 3.91
CA LEU A 200 6.60 28.82 3.79
C LEU A 200 6.91 30.23 3.26
N ILE A 201 6.24 30.67 2.20
CA ILE A 201 6.40 32.03 1.67
C ILE A 201 6.11 33.09 2.72
N ASN A 202 4.98 32.97 3.43
CA ASN A 202 4.59 33.93 4.45
C ASN A 202 5.57 33.99 5.65
N SER A 203 6.27 32.90 5.89
CA SER A 203 7.26 32.79 6.97
C SER A 203 8.70 33.10 6.51
N GLY A 204 8.91 33.48 5.25
CA GLY A 204 10.22 33.79 4.68
C GLY A 204 11.13 32.57 4.45
N TYR A 205 10.57 31.37 4.44
CA TYR A 205 11.32 30.15 4.12
C TYR A 205 11.32 29.84 2.62
N ASP A 206 12.32 29.08 2.17
CA ASP A 206 12.38 28.62 0.77
C ASP A 206 11.22 27.66 0.46
N ALA A 207 10.43 28.01 -0.53
CA ALA A 207 9.30 27.24 -1.02
C ALA A 207 9.53 26.71 -2.47
N ASN A 208 10.70 26.94 -3.06
CA ASN A 208 10.98 26.64 -4.47
C ASN A 208 10.69 25.16 -4.84
N LYS A 209 11.11 24.25 -3.97
CA LYS A 209 10.86 22.80 -4.20
C LYS A 209 9.36 22.50 -4.32
N ILE A 210 8.54 22.99 -3.39
CA ILE A 210 7.09 22.74 -3.42
C ILE A 210 6.43 23.47 -4.59
N GLY A 211 6.88 24.68 -4.90
CA GLY A 211 6.42 25.42 -6.08
C GLY A 211 6.62 24.62 -7.37
N LYS A 212 7.82 24.09 -7.57
CA LYS A 212 8.14 23.23 -8.73
C LYS A 212 7.25 22.00 -8.81
N ILE A 213 7.06 21.28 -7.70
CA ILE A 213 6.18 20.11 -7.64
C ILE A 213 4.75 20.48 -8.03
N LEU A 214 4.23 21.60 -7.53
CA LEU A 214 2.88 22.08 -7.89
C LEU A 214 2.75 22.42 -9.37
N GLU A 215 3.76 23.03 -9.99
CA GLU A 215 3.80 23.33 -11.42
C GLU A 215 3.82 22.04 -12.24
N GLU A 216 4.64 21.07 -11.87
CA GLU A 216 4.71 19.74 -12.51
C GLU A 216 3.36 19.01 -12.42
N ILE A 217 2.70 19.00 -11.25
CA ILE A 217 1.37 18.40 -11.07
C ILE A 217 0.35 19.08 -12.01
N LYS A 218 0.33 20.40 -12.07
CA LYS A 218 -0.59 21.14 -12.96
C LYS A 218 -0.33 20.81 -14.43
N TYR A 219 0.92 20.68 -14.82
CA TYR A 219 1.29 20.30 -16.18
C TYR A 219 0.79 18.89 -16.52
N GLU A 220 0.97 17.90 -15.60
CA GLU A 220 0.48 16.54 -15.81
C GLU A 220 -1.06 16.47 -15.82
N GLN A 221 -1.74 17.25 -14.98
CA GLN A 221 -3.21 17.35 -15.01
C GLN A 221 -3.73 17.91 -16.33
N ALA A 222 -3.02 18.86 -16.95
CA ALA A 222 -3.43 19.41 -18.23
C ALA A 222 -3.38 18.37 -19.37
N LYS A 223 -2.46 17.42 -19.33
CA LYS A 223 -2.38 16.33 -20.32
C LYS A 223 -3.58 15.39 -20.29
N ARG A 224 -4.27 15.28 -19.14
CA ARG A 224 -5.48 14.45 -19.00
C ARG A 224 -6.65 14.95 -19.86
N ASN A 225 -6.69 16.24 -20.18
CA ASN A 225 -7.80 16.89 -20.89
C ASN A 225 -7.57 16.96 -22.41
N ILE A 226 -6.52 16.31 -22.91
CA ILE A 226 -6.20 16.18 -24.32
C ILE A 226 -6.48 14.73 -24.78
#